data_ffe5b648d82c2672878b665a548153fd
#
_entry.id   ffe5b648d82c2672878b665a548153fd
#
_cell.length_a   1.000
_cell.length_b   1.000
_cell.length_c   1.000
_cell.angle_alpha   90.00
_cell.angle_beta   90.00
_cell.angle_gamma   90.00
#
_symmetry.space_group_name_H-M   'P 1'
#
loop_
_entity.id
_entity.type
_entity.pdbx_description
1 polymer ?
#
loop_
_entity_poly.entity_id
_entity_poly.type
_entity_poly.pdbx_seq_one_letter_code
_entity_poly.pdbx_strand_id
1 'polypeptide(L)'
;METGGRPDCGVCAAVDVHYLRTGGARAAAVLAADAAFAQMLAERTAVMPRVQPYQPGEFYLRELPPLRAVLEDLSELGLLVVDGYADLDPAGRPGLGARAHAEFGIPVIGVAKSRFRTATHPVPVVRGSSVRPLFVTSAGMPALRRRIWSGA
;
A
#
# COMPACT_ATOMS: atom_id res chain seq x y z
N MET A 1 -21.77 18.63 21.40
CA MET A 1 -20.39 18.99 21.11
C MET A 1 -19.75 17.86 20.33
N GLU A 2 -19.80 17.98 19.02
CA GLU A 2 -19.12 17.01 18.19
C GLU A 2 -17.63 17.34 18.18
N THR A 3 -16.89 16.63 19.00
CA THR A 3 -15.48 16.50 18.77
C THR A 3 -15.34 15.79 17.44
N GLY A 4 -14.93 16.50 16.39
CA GLY A 4 -14.56 15.89 15.13
C GLY A 4 -13.43 14.91 15.37
N GLY A 5 -13.80 13.74 15.89
CA GLY A 5 -12.89 12.62 16.01
C GLY A 5 -12.39 12.32 14.61
N ARG A 6 -11.09 12.41 14.38
CA ARG A 6 -10.45 11.74 13.27
C ARG A 6 -11.05 10.35 13.25
N PRO A 7 -11.51 9.87 12.08
CA PRO A 7 -11.94 8.48 12.05
C PRO A 7 -10.80 7.66 12.65
N ASP A 8 -11.15 6.95 13.70
CA ASP A 8 -10.22 6.02 14.34
C ASP A 8 -9.93 4.96 13.29
N CYS A 9 -8.90 5.19 12.49
CA CYS A 9 -8.55 4.29 11.40
C CYS A 9 -7.77 3.08 11.93
N GLY A 10 -7.81 2.84 13.25
CA GLY A 10 -7.10 1.71 13.82
C GLY A 10 -5.60 1.77 13.54
N VAL A 11 -5.00 0.61 13.34
CA VAL A 11 -3.58 0.49 13.02
C VAL A 11 -3.35 0.75 11.53
N CYS A 12 -2.35 1.55 11.22
CA CYS A 12 -1.88 1.77 9.85
C CYS A 12 -0.64 0.92 9.60
N ALA A 13 -0.59 0.25 8.45
CA ALA A 13 0.57 -0.57 8.06
C ALA A 13 1.15 -0.09 6.73
N ALA A 14 2.46 -0.03 6.66
CA ALA A 14 3.19 0.11 5.41
C ALA A 14 3.99 -1.18 5.17
N VAL A 15 3.88 -1.74 3.98
CA VAL A 15 4.45 -3.05 3.65
C VAL A 15 5.34 -2.99 2.43
N ASP A 16 6.34 -3.85 2.40
CA ASP A 16 7.21 -4.02 1.25
C ASP A 16 7.64 -5.49 1.15
N VAL A 17 7.96 -5.94 -0.06
CA VAL A 17 8.35 -7.32 -0.34
C VAL A 17 9.68 -7.31 -1.08
N HIS A 18 10.63 -8.07 -0.55
CA HIS A 18 11.92 -8.28 -1.18
C HIS A 18 12.02 -9.73 -1.67
N TYR A 19 12.34 -9.91 -2.93
CA TYR A 19 12.52 -11.23 -3.56
C TYR A 19 13.98 -11.65 -3.47
N LEU A 20 14.19 -12.85 -2.92
CA LEU A 20 15.53 -13.39 -2.71
C LEU A 20 16.07 -14.07 -3.97
N ARG A 21 17.37 -13.93 -4.23
CA ARG A 21 18.03 -14.62 -5.36
C ARG A 21 17.95 -16.13 -5.28
N THR A 22 17.90 -16.66 -4.05
CA THR A 22 17.80 -18.10 -3.78
C THR A 22 16.39 -18.65 -3.95
N GLY A 23 15.44 -17.81 -4.37
CA GLY A 23 14.01 -18.11 -4.38
C GLY A 23 13.34 -17.67 -3.09
N GLY A 24 12.02 -17.51 -3.13
CA GLY A 24 11.27 -17.02 -2.00
C GLY A 24 11.26 -15.50 -1.88
N ALA A 25 10.62 -15.02 -0.81
CA ALA A 25 10.46 -13.60 -0.53
C ALA A 25 10.51 -13.33 0.96
N ARG A 26 10.88 -12.11 1.31
CA ARG A 26 10.76 -11.58 2.67
C ARG A 26 9.87 -10.36 2.62
N ALA A 27 8.78 -10.40 3.38
CA ALA A 27 7.90 -9.26 3.56
C ALA A 27 8.23 -8.55 4.86
N ALA A 28 8.09 -7.24 4.86
CA ALA A 28 8.22 -6.42 6.07
C ALA A 28 7.01 -5.50 6.18
N ALA A 29 6.55 -5.29 7.40
CA ALA A 29 5.51 -4.33 7.72
C ALA A 29 5.94 -3.45 8.86
N VAL A 30 5.65 -2.17 8.72
CA VAL A 30 5.78 -1.18 9.79
C VAL A 30 4.37 -0.81 10.21
N LEU A 31 4.09 -0.91 11.52
CA LEU A 31 2.78 -0.59 12.09
C LEU A 31 2.86 0.73 12.82
N ALA A 32 1.87 1.59 12.58
CA ALA A 32 1.78 2.91 13.20
C ALA A 32 0.39 3.17 13.75
N ALA A 33 0.30 4.07 14.72
CA ALA A 33 -0.96 4.47 15.33
C ALA A 33 -1.76 5.46 14.48
N ASP A 34 -1.15 6.07 13.47
CA ASP A 34 -1.76 7.10 12.63
C ASP A 34 -1.27 7.03 11.20
N ALA A 35 -2.03 7.67 10.29
CA ALA A 35 -1.75 7.66 8.86
C ALA A 35 -0.52 8.49 8.45
N ALA A 36 -0.01 9.33 9.34
CA ALA A 36 1.23 10.07 9.12
C ALA A 36 2.46 9.25 9.50
N PHE A 37 2.28 8.07 10.08
CA PHE A 37 3.34 7.20 10.58
C PHE A 37 4.27 7.93 11.55
N ALA A 38 3.71 8.85 12.34
CA ALA A 38 4.46 9.62 13.33
C ALA A 38 4.75 8.83 14.60
N GLN A 39 3.84 7.91 14.96
CA GLN A 39 3.99 7.05 16.13
C GLN A 39 4.09 5.59 15.69
N MET A 40 5.28 5.04 15.76
CA MET A 40 5.55 3.65 15.41
C MET A 40 5.12 2.73 16.55
N LEU A 41 4.38 1.68 16.22
CA LEU A 41 3.92 0.68 17.18
C LEU A 41 4.76 -0.59 17.16
N ALA A 42 5.08 -1.08 15.96
CA ALA A 42 5.80 -2.34 15.81
C ALA A 42 6.36 -2.50 14.40
N GLU A 43 7.27 -3.45 14.26
CA GLU A 43 7.75 -3.95 12.98
C GLU A 43 7.47 -5.44 12.90
N ARG A 44 7.15 -5.93 11.71
CA ARG A 44 6.90 -7.34 11.47
C ARG A 44 7.64 -7.78 10.21
N THR A 45 8.08 -9.03 10.21
CA THR A 45 8.64 -9.66 9.01
C THR A 45 8.06 -11.05 8.84
N ALA A 46 7.98 -11.49 7.58
CA ALA A 46 7.59 -12.85 7.24
C ALA A 46 8.44 -13.35 6.09
N VAL A 47 8.76 -14.62 6.09
CA VAL A 47 9.54 -15.26 5.03
C VAL A 47 8.66 -16.25 4.29
N MET A 48 8.63 -16.11 2.96
CA MET A 48 7.97 -17.05 2.06
C MET A 48 9.07 -17.87 1.37
N PRO A 49 9.18 -19.19 1.62
CA PRO A 49 10.23 -20.00 0.99
C PRO A 49 10.05 -20.14 -0.52
N ARG A 50 8.82 -19.96 -1.02
CA ARG A 50 8.49 -20.03 -2.44
C ARG A 50 7.57 -18.88 -2.82
N VAL A 51 7.76 -18.33 -4.03
CA VAL A 51 6.89 -17.31 -4.60
C VAL A 51 6.42 -17.74 -5.98
N GLN A 52 5.27 -17.20 -6.39
CA GLN A 52 4.76 -17.40 -7.75
C GLN A 52 5.72 -16.78 -8.77
N PRO A 53 5.92 -17.40 -9.94
CA PRO A 53 6.69 -16.78 -11.01
C PRO A 53 6.07 -15.44 -11.42
N TYR A 54 6.91 -14.50 -11.82
CA TYR A 54 6.44 -13.24 -12.37
C TYR A 54 5.71 -13.48 -13.68
N GLN A 55 4.47 -12.98 -13.78
CA GLN A 55 3.68 -12.99 -14.99
C GLN A 55 3.26 -11.57 -15.31
N PRO A 56 3.55 -11.03 -16.50
CA PRO A 56 3.15 -9.68 -16.87
C PRO A 56 1.64 -9.47 -16.70
N GLY A 57 1.25 -8.37 -16.06
CA GLY A 57 -0.14 -8.06 -15.75
C GLY A 57 -0.72 -8.77 -14.54
N GLU A 58 -0.01 -9.72 -13.95
CA GLU A 58 -0.45 -10.50 -12.79
C GLU A 58 0.51 -10.38 -11.61
N PHE A 59 1.10 -9.22 -11.45
CA PHE A 59 2.04 -8.90 -10.38
C PHE A 59 1.46 -9.19 -8.98
N TYR A 60 0.16 -8.96 -8.80
CA TYR A 60 -0.53 -9.20 -7.54
C TYR A 60 -0.48 -10.66 -7.08
N LEU A 61 -0.42 -11.63 -8.00
CA LEU A 61 -0.33 -13.05 -7.65
C LEU A 61 0.97 -13.35 -6.89
N ARG A 62 2.02 -12.62 -7.19
CA ARG A 62 3.33 -12.75 -6.55
C ARG A 62 3.40 -11.97 -5.24
N GLU A 63 2.74 -10.81 -5.18
CA GLU A 63 2.81 -9.89 -4.05
C GLU A 63 1.85 -10.21 -2.90
N LEU A 64 0.63 -10.67 -3.21
CA LEU A 64 -0.39 -10.89 -2.18
C LEU A 64 -0.02 -11.94 -1.14
N PRO A 65 0.55 -13.12 -1.48
CA PRO A 65 0.88 -14.09 -0.47
C PRO A 65 1.87 -13.60 0.61
N PRO A 66 2.97 -12.91 0.26
CA PRO A 66 3.82 -12.28 1.28
C PRO A 66 3.11 -11.24 2.13
N LEU A 67 2.20 -10.44 1.53
CA LEU A 67 1.41 -9.45 2.28
C LEU A 67 0.48 -10.14 3.28
N ARG A 68 -0.19 -11.21 2.88
CA ARG A 68 -1.02 -12.00 3.80
C ARG A 68 -0.20 -12.50 4.99
N ALA A 69 0.98 -13.03 4.72
CA ALA A 69 1.82 -13.60 5.76
C ALA A 69 2.27 -12.56 6.78
N VAL A 70 2.70 -11.38 6.33
CA VAL A 70 3.21 -10.35 7.23
C VAL A 70 2.10 -9.60 7.97
N LEU A 71 0.87 -9.62 7.44
CA LEU A 71 -0.30 -8.99 8.05
C LEU A 71 -1.19 -9.97 8.81
N GLU A 72 -0.80 -11.22 8.90
CA GLU A 72 -1.54 -12.25 9.60
C GLU A 72 -1.83 -11.83 11.05
N ASP A 73 -3.04 -12.14 11.53
CA ASP A 73 -3.52 -11.84 12.89
C ASP A 73 -3.66 -10.35 13.24
N LEU A 74 -3.60 -9.45 12.25
CA LEU A 74 -3.88 -8.03 12.47
C LEU A 74 -5.37 -7.72 12.26
N SER A 75 -6.16 -7.83 13.34
CA SER A 75 -7.60 -7.57 13.30
C SER A 75 -7.97 -6.08 13.29
N GLU A 76 -7.07 -5.21 13.72
CA GLU A 76 -7.32 -3.78 13.89
C GLU A 76 -6.72 -2.93 12.74
N LEU A 77 -6.33 -3.56 11.65
CA LEU A 77 -5.76 -2.86 10.50
C LEU A 77 -6.81 -1.98 9.83
N GLY A 78 -6.59 -0.68 9.79
CA GLY A 78 -7.51 0.30 9.24
C GLY A 78 -7.03 1.00 7.98
N LEU A 79 -5.74 0.93 7.67
CA LEU A 79 -5.13 1.50 6.47
C LEU A 79 -3.89 0.70 6.10
N LEU A 80 -3.75 0.41 4.81
CA LEU A 80 -2.59 -0.27 4.27
C LEU A 80 -1.92 0.60 3.19
N VAL A 81 -0.61 0.74 3.28
CA VAL A 81 0.21 1.39 2.26
C VAL A 81 1.09 0.34 1.59
N VAL A 82 0.99 0.24 0.26
CA VAL A 82 1.72 -0.74 -0.54
C VAL A 82 2.64 -0.07 -1.56
N ASP A 83 3.70 -0.75 -1.95
CA ASP A 83 4.56 -0.34 -3.05
C ASP A 83 3.93 -0.80 -4.37
N GLY A 84 3.40 0.15 -5.13
CA GLY A 84 2.71 -0.11 -6.38
C GLY A 84 1.45 0.74 -6.56
N TYR A 85 0.72 0.46 -7.63
CA TYR A 85 -0.51 1.18 -7.95
C TYR A 85 -1.73 0.50 -7.34
N ALA A 86 -2.70 1.31 -6.90
CA ALA A 86 -4.04 0.81 -6.59
C ALA A 86 -4.74 0.38 -7.87
N ASP A 87 -4.89 1.31 -8.82
CA ASP A 87 -5.42 1.05 -10.15
C ASP A 87 -4.36 1.35 -11.21
N LEU A 88 -4.37 0.57 -12.28
CA LEU A 88 -3.39 0.67 -13.37
C LEU A 88 -3.76 1.69 -14.43
N ASP A 89 -5.05 2.12 -14.45
CA ASP A 89 -5.54 3.12 -15.37
C ASP A 89 -6.75 3.88 -14.78
N PRO A 90 -7.18 5.00 -15.41
CA PRO A 90 -8.33 5.75 -14.92
C PRO A 90 -9.67 5.01 -15.00
N ALA A 91 -9.76 3.96 -15.81
CA ALA A 91 -10.96 3.13 -15.92
C ALA A 91 -11.10 2.12 -14.76
N GLY A 92 -10.09 2.03 -13.89
CA GLY A 92 -10.14 1.19 -12.70
C GLY A 92 -9.63 -0.23 -12.89
N ARG A 93 -8.72 -0.47 -13.87
CA ARG A 93 -8.08 -1.77 -13.99
C ARG A 93 -7.28 -2.07 -12.72
N PRO A 94 -7.57 -3.16 -11.99
CA PRO A 94 -6.98 -3.38 -10.67
C PRO A 94 -5.47 -3.58 -10.73
N GLY A 95 -4.75 -2.84 -9.87
CA GLY A 95 -3.37 -3.09 -9.51
C GLY A 95 -3.29 -3.80 -8.16
N LEU A 96 -2.09 -3.84 -7.59
CA LEU A 96 -1.87 -4.48 -6.29
C LEU A 96 -2.75 -3.88 -5.19
N GLY A 97 -2.86 -2.55 -5.15
CA GLY A 97 -3.66 -1.88 -4.10
C GLY A 97 -5.13 -2.23 -4.16
N ALA A 98 -5.74 -2.26 -5.35
CA ALA A 98 -7.14 -2.65 -5.49
C ALA A 98 -7.37 -4.12 -5.11
N ARG A 99 -6.44 -4.99 -5.46
CA ARG A 99 -6.49 -6.42 -5.07
C ARG A 99 -6.35 -6.60 -3.57
N ALA A 100 -5.44 -5.86 -2.94
CA ALA A 100 -5.28 -5.86 -1.49
C ALA A 100 -6.54 -5.32 -0.79
N HIS A 101 -7.13 -4.25 -1.31
CA HIS A 101 -8.39 -3.71 -0.78
C HIS A 101 -9.51 -4.75 -0.84
N ALA A 102 -9.66 -5.45 -1.96
CA ALA A 102 -10.67 -6.50 -2.11
C ALA A 102 -10.46 -7.64 -1.11
N GLU A 103 -9.23 -7.99 -0.82
CA GLU A 103 -8.92 -9.10 0.09
C GLU A 103 -9.04 -8.72 1.56
N PHE A 104 -8.47 -7.57 1.95
CA PHE A 104 -8.40 -7.17 3.36
C PHE A 104 -9.60 -6.33 3.81
N GLY A 105 -10.38 -5.78 2.88
CA GLY A 105 -11.58 -5.00 3.19
C GLY A 105 -11.32 -3.63 3.80
N ILE A 106 -10.10 -3.11 3.68
CA ILE A 106 -9.68 -1.82 4.26
C ILE A 106 -9.18 -0.88 3.16
N PRO A 107 -9.15 0.44 3.42
CA PRO A 107 -8.55 1.38 2.49
C PRO A 107 -7.07 1.07 2.24
N VAL A 108 -6.66 1.18 0.99
CA VAL A 108 -5.27 0.93 0.56
C VAL A 108 -4.76 2.12 -0.23
N ILE A 109 -3.56 2.58 0.12
CA ILE A 109 -2.82 3.59 -0.63
C ILE A 109 -1.68 2.90 -1.35
N GLY A 110 -1.62 3.10 -2.66
CA GLY A 110 -0.51 2.65 -3.50
C GLY A 110 0.47 3.79 -3.73
N VAL A 111 1.75 3.52 -3.51
CA VAL A 111 2.83 4.47 -3.74
C VAL A 111 3.81 3.85 -4.73
N ALA A 112 4.06 4.53 -5.85
CA ALA A 112 4.96 4.04 -6.87
C ALA A 112 6.04 5.08 -7.20
N LYS A 113 7.24 4.61 -7.52
CA LYS A 113 8.39 5.45 -7.85
C LYS A 113 8.44 5.81 -9.33
N SER A 114 7.76 5.04 -10.18
CA SER A 114 7.75 5.25 -11.62
C SER A 114 6.33 5.30 -12.15
N ARG A 115 6.15 6.06 -13.24
CA ARG A 115 4.85 6.17 -13.88
C ARG A 115 4.54 4.89 -14.67
N PHE A 116 3.40 4.28 -14.38
CA PHE A 116 2.86 3.21 -15.21
C PHE A 116 2.22 3.82 -16.46
N ARG A 117 2.43 3.20 -17.61
CA ARG A 117 2.11 3.76 -18.93
C ARG A 117 0.67 4.25 -19.07
N THR A 118 -0.30 3.50 -18.53
CA THR A 118 -1.73 3.83 -18.62
C THR A 118 -2.24 4.61 -17.41
N ALA A 119 -1.40 4.83 -16.40
CA ALA A 119 -1.80 5.49 -15.17
C ALA A 119 -1.66 7.02 -15.33
N THR A 120 -2.74 7.67 -15.72
CA THR A 120 -2.82 9.13 -15.85
C THR A 120 -3.49 9.81 -14.67
N HIS A 121 -4.07 9.03 -13.75
CA HIS A 121 -4.86 9.50 -12.60
C HIS A 121 -4.07 9.64 -11.28
N PRO A 122 -2.83 9.11 -11.10
CA PRO A 122 -2.13 9.23 -9.83
C PRO A 122 -1.85 10.68 -9.46
N VAL A 123 -1.84 10.94 -8.16
CA VAL A 123 -1.42 12.23 -7.62
C VAL A 123 0.10 12.21 -7.46
N PRO A 124 0.84 13.11 -8.13
CA PRO A 124 2.28 13.21 -7.94
C PRO A 124 2.58 13.90 -6.61
N VAL A 125 3.52 13.35 -5.85
CA VAL A 125 3.96 13.91 -4.56
C VAL A 125 5.47 14.10 -4.60
N VAL A 126 5.92 15.34 -4.44
CA VAL A 126 7.33 15.68 -4.39
C VAL A 126 7.74 15.79 -2.92
N ARG A 127 8.90 15.21 -2.59
CA ARG A 127 9.43 15.20 -1.23
C ARG A 127 10.66 16.09 -1.13
N GLY A 128 10.62 17.06 -0.21
CA GLY A 128 11.77 17.93 0.06
C GLY A 128 12.34 18.56 -1.20
N SER A 129 13.63 18.38 -1.43
CA SER A 129 14.34 18.90 -2.63
C SER A 129 14.37 17.90 -3.78
N SER A 130 13.69 16.76 -3.68
CA SER A 130 13.67 15.76 -4.74
C SER A 130 12.92 16.28 -5.96
N VAL A 131 13.48 16.09 -7.15
CA VAL A 131 12.83 16.45 -8.42
C VAL A 131 11.98 15.31 -8.97
N ARG A 132 12.08 14.10 -8.40
CA ARG A 132 11.32 12.94 -8.82
C ARG A 132 10.11 12.76 -7.94
N PRO A 133 8.88 12.87 -8.49
CA PRO A 133 7.68 12.65 -7.69
C PRO A 133 7.47 11.16 -7.40
N LEU A 134 6.78 10.89 -6.30
CA LEU A 134 6.08 9.63 -6.10
C LEU A 134 4.70 9.73 -6.72
N PHE A 135 4.17 8.61 -7.18
CA PHE A 135 2.82 8.53 -7.75
C PHE A 135 1.91 7.81 -6.76
N VAL A 136 0.89 8.52 -6.30
CA VAL A 136 -0.02 8.04 -5.24
C VAL A 136 -1.38 7.74 -5.84
N THR A 137 -1.87 6.54 -5.56
CA THR A 137 -3.21 6.08 -5.90
C THR A 137 -3.87 5.50 -4.65
N SER A 138 -5.18 5.26 -4.70
CA SER A 138 -5.87 4.63 -3.58
C SER A 138 -7.03 3.78 -4.02
N ALA A 139 -7.38 2.80 -3.18
CA ALA A 139 -8.58 1.98 -3.29
C ALA A 139 -9.35 2.06 -1.97
N GLY A 140 -10.68 2.14 -2.05
CA GLY A 140 -11.52 2.22 -0.86
C GLY A 140 -11.49 3.56 -0.14
N MET A 141 -10.98 4.62 -0.79
CA MET A 141 -10.93 5.97 -0.24
C MET A 141 -11.49 6.99 -1.24
N PRO A 142 -12.25 8.01 -0.77
CA PRO A 142 -12.63 9.12 -1.62
C PRO A 142 -11.40 9.92 -2.12
N ALA A 143 -11.50 10.48 -3.31
CA ALA A 143 -10.41 11.27 -3.92
C ALA A 143 -9.98 12.46 -3.03
N LEU A 144 -10.90 13.05 -2.28
CA LEU A 144 -10.62 14.16 -1.37
C LEU A 144 -9.64 13.72 -0.25
N ARG A 145 -9.82 12.54 0.31
CA ARG A 145 -8.93 12.00 1.34
C ARG A 145 -7.53 11.71 0.80
N ARG A 146 -7.43 11.30 -0.46
CA ARG A 146 -6.14 11.15 -1.13
C ARG A 146 -5.35 12.46 -1.14
N ARG A 147 -6.02 13.58 -1.44
CA ARG A 147 -5.37 14.90 -1.45
C ARG A 147 -4.84 15.32 -0.09
N ILE A 148 -5.59 15.06 0.98
CA ILE A 148 -5.17 15.38 2.35
C ILE A 148 -3.91 14.60 2.71
N TRP A 149 -3.87 13.33 2.37
CA TRP A 149 -2.73 12.48 2.69
C TRP A 149 -1.50 12.84 1.86
N SER A 150 -1.67 13.16 0.59
CA SER A 150 -0.56 13.50 -0.30
C SER A 150 0.04 14.89 -0.02
N GLY A 151 -0.66 15.74 0.71
CA GLY A 151 -0.19 17.07 1.10
C GLY A 151 0.55 17.12 2.44
N ALA A 152 0.71 16.01 3.08
CA ALA A 152 1.36 15.95 4.40
C ALA A 152 2.89 15.92 4.32
#